data_798c4bae800904ca04e912be90206da0
#
_entry.id   798c4bae800904ca04e912be90206da0
#
_cell.length_a   1.000
_cell.length_b   1.000
_cell.length_c   1.000
_cell.angle_alpha   90.00
_cell.angle_beta   90.00
_cell.angle_gamma   90.00
#
_symmetry.space_group_name_H-M   'P 1'
#
loop_
_entity.id
_entity.type
_entity.pdbx_description
1 polymer ?
#
loop_
_entity_poly.entity_id
_entity_poly.type
_entity_poly.pdbx_seq_one_letter_code
_entity_poly.pdbx_strand_id
1 'polypeptide(L)'
;GFGLFELPEGVISTRHLVHTTDGTVIGEWGMRKCFQSKERPAPKRTNIHIARQSLRLALLQQLGGNGAVRWGHQLTAINQEHDKEVTLTFEVNGQIKTAKADLVVGADGIRSAVRKIIIGEEITPLRYLDCVVILGICPLSALQDVESPLLDSATVFQTANGNERIYIMPYDANSVMWQ
;
A
#
# COMPACT_ATOMS: atom_id res chain seq x y z
N GLY A 1 13.22 -2.96 -20.57
CA GLY A 1 13.22 -3.26 -19.15
C GLY A 1 13.14 -1.96 -18.38
N PHE A 2 12.15 -1.84 -17.53
CA PHE A 2 12.13 -0.76 -16.55
C PHE A 2 13.41 -0.90 -15.73
N GLY A 3 14.24 0.16 -15.65
CA GLY A 3 15.43 0.17 -14.84
C GLY A 3 15.06 -0.30 -13.43
N LEU A 4 15.90 -1.16 -12.86
CA LEU A 4 15.75 -1.58 -11.47
C LEU A 4 15.83 -0.33 -10.62
N PHE A 5 14.70 0.05 -10.04
CA PHE A 5 14.68 1.06 -8.99
C PHE A 5 15.49 0.48 -7.82
N GLU A 6 16.46 1.19 -7.33
CA GLU A 6 16.95 0.95 -5.98
C GLU A 6 15.81 1.30 -5.04
N LEU A 7 15.06 0.27 -4.64
CA LEU A 7 14.05 0.43 -3.62
C LEU A 7 14.77 0.79 -2.31
N PRO A 8 14.20 1.71 -1.53
CA PRO A 8 14.72 1.99 -0.20
C PRO A 8 14.78 0.71 0.62
N GLU A 9 15.72 0.64 1.54
CA GLU A 9 15.88 -0.51 2.43
C GLU A 9 14.53 -0.88 3.05
N GLY A 10 14.13 -2.12 2.81
CA GLY A 10 12.89 -2.69 3.32
C GLY A 10 13.19 -3.94 4.14
N VAL A 11 12.25 -4.35 4.97
CA VAL A 11 12.34 -5.60 5.73
C VAL A 11 11.80 -6.75 4.90
N ILE A 12 12.57 -7.83 4.82
CA ILE A 12 12.18 -9.03 4.09
C ILE A 12 11.46 -9.97 5.04
N SER A 13 10.20 -10.30 4.74
CA SER A 13 9.50 -11.35 5.45
C SER A 13 9.77 -12.71 4.80
N THR A 14 10.14 -13.68 5.63
CA THR A 14 10.48 -15.04 5.19
C THR A 14 9.44 -16.06 5.62
N ARG A 15 8.52 -15.68 6.52
CA ARG A 15 7.50 -16.57 7.07
C ARG A 15 6.18 -15.82 7.23
N HIS A 16 5.09 -16.48 6.88
CA HIS A 16 3.73 -16.00 7.10
C HIS A 16 2.92 -17.07 7.80
N LEU A 17 2.21 -16.68 8.86
CA LEU A 17 1.40 -17.56 9.69
C LEU A 17 -0.03 -17.05 9.82
N VAL A 18 -0.97 -17.97 9.87
CA VAL A 18 -2.36 -17.70 10.24
C VAL A 18 -2.72 -18.58 11.41
N HIS A 19 -3.23 -17.97 12.47
CA HIS A 19 -3.65 -18.65 13.70
C HIS A 19 -5.15 -18.46 13.93
N THR A 20 -5.73 -19.41 14.62
CA THR A 20 -6.98 -19.24 15.34
C THR A 20 -6.74 -18.52 16.68
N THR A 21 -7.79 -18.13 17.39
CA THR A 21 -7.68 -17.41 18.67
C THR A 21 -7.03 -18.22 19.79
N ASP A 22 -7.05 -19.55 19.70
CA ASP A 22 -6.37 -20.45 20.64
C ASP A 22 -4.88 -20.69 20.29
N GLY A 23 -4.37 -20.02 19.24
CA GLY A 23 -2.99 -20.13 18.80
C GLY A 23 -2.70 -21.29 17.84
N THR A 24 -3.72 -22.06 17.45
CA THR A 24 -3.55 -23.15 16.48
C THR A 24 -3.19 -22.58 15.10
N VAL A 25 -2.08 -23.04 14.51
CA VAL A 25 -1.66 -22.65 13.17
C VAL A 25 -2.52 -23.36 12.13
N ILE A 26 -3.28 -22.59 11.37
CA ILE A 26 -4.14 -23.10 10.28
C ILE A 26 -3.56 -22.84 8.89
N GLY A 27 -2.54 -21.98 8.78
CA GLY A 27 -1.85 -21.72 7.53
C GLY A 27 -0.42 -21.24 7.74
N GLU A 28 0.48 -21.72 6.89
CA GLU A 28 1.87 -21.29 6.87
C GLU A 28 2.41 -21.27 5.43
N TRP A 29 3.09 -20.17 5.06
CA TRP A 29 3.78 -20.04 3.77
C TRP A 29 5.00 -19.11 3.90
N GLY A 30 5.78 -19.01 2.84
CA GLY A 30 6.98 -18.17 2.75
C GLY A 30 8.24 -18.94 2.46
N MET A 31 9.36 -18.24 2.32
CA MET A 31 10.66 -18.84 1.98
C MET A 31 11.12 -19.87 3.01
N ARG A 32 10.89 -19.63 4.29
CA ARG A 32 11.29 -20.52 5.37
C ARG A 32 10.67 -21.92 5.21
N LYS A 33 9.40 -22.00 4.80
CA LYS A 33 8.73 -23.26 4.51
C LYS A 33 9.24 -23.94 3.24
N CYS A 34 9.58 -23.15 2.21
CA CYS A 34 10.15 -23.68 0.98
C CYS A 34 11.52 -24.33 1.20
N PHE A 35 12.36 -23.76 2.06
CA PHE A 35 13.66 -24.36 2.39
C PHE A 35 13.57 -25.62 3.24
N GLN A 36 12.48 -25.83 3.95
CA GLN A 36 12.22 -27.06 4.71
C GLN A 36 11.75 -28.21 3.82
N SER A 37 11.23 -27.92 2.64
CA SER A 37 10.74 -28.92 1.68
C SER A 37 11.74 -29.08 0.54
N LYS A 38 12.37 -30.25 0.44
CA LYS A 38 13.28 -30.62 -0.67
C LYS A 38 12.58 -30.65 -2.04
N GLU A 39 11.26 -30.70 -2.05
CA GLU A 39 10.44 -30.85 -3.27
C GLU A 39 9.98 -29.51 -3.87
N ARG A 40 10.15 -28.38 -3.15
CA ARG A 40 9.69 -27.09 -3.62
C ARG A 40 10.88 -26.17 -3.93
N PRO A 41 10.96 -25.65 -5.15
CA PRO A 41 11.98 -24.66 -5.49
C PRO A 41 11.75 -23.40 -4.65
N ALA A 42 12.84 -22.73 -4.25
CA ALA A 42 12.76 -21.42 -3.57
C ALA A 42 11.93 -20.44 -4.42
N PRO A 43 11.09 -19.61 -3.81
CA PRO A 43 10.31 -18.62 -4.53
C PRO A 43 11.26 -17.63 -5.24
N LYS A 44 10.95 -17.32 -6.50
CA LYS A 44 11.72 -16.35 -7.30
C LYS A 44 11.58 -14.90 -6.80
N ARG A 45 10.63 -14.64 -5.91
CA ARG A 45 10.32 -13.32 -5.38
C ARG A 45 10.30 -13.35 -3.87
N THR A 46 10.82 -12.29 -3.27
CA THR A 46 10.78 -12.04 -1.82
C THR A 46 9.71 -11.00 -1.52
N ASN A 47 9.03 -11.15 -0.39
CA ASN A 47 8.13 -10.10 0.10
C ASN A 47 8.97 -9.07 0.87
N ILE A 48 8.97 -7.85 0.37
CA ILE A 48 9.66 -6.72 0.99
C ILE A 48 8.61 -5.77 1.55
N HIS A 49 8.75 -5.43 2.82
CA HIS A 49 7.94 -4.43 3.50
C HIS A 49 8.69 -3.10 3.48
N ILE A 50 8.08 -2.10 2.88
CA ILE A 50 8.67 -0.76 2.73
C ILE A 50 7.70 0.25 3.33
N ALA A 51 8.22 1.17 4.13
CA ALA A 51 7.42 2.28 4.63
C ALA A 51 6.83 3.09 3.47
N ARG A 52 5.54 3.39 3.54
CA ARG A 52 4.80 4.07 2.46
C ARG A 52 5.45 5.39 2.03
N GLN A 53 5.98 6.15 2.96
CA GLN A 53 6.67 7.42 2.66
C GLN A 53 8.00 7.20 1.93
N SER A 54 8.75 6.16 2.30
CA SER A 54 10.01 5.81 1.62
C SER A 54 9.75 5.39 0.18
N LEU A 55 8.72 4.57 -0.07
CA LEU A 55 8.32 4.21 -1.43
C LEU A 55 7.88 5.45 -2.22
N ARG A 56 7.08 6.33 -1.62
CA ARG A 56 6.64 7.57 -2.25
C ARG A 56 7.82 8.46 -2.65
N LEU A 57 8.80 8.64 -1.77
CA LEU A 57 10.00 9.43 -2.04
C LEU A 57 10.83 8.82 -3.17
N ALA A 58 11.03 7.50 -3.17
CA ALA A 58 11.73 6.81 -4.25
C ALA A 58 11.05 7.03 -5.61
N LEU A 59 9.72 6.93 -5.66
CA LEU A 59 8.97 7.19 -6.89
C LEU A 59 9.06 8.65 -7.35
N LEU A 60 9.02 9.62 -6.42
CA LEU A 60 9.20 11.04 -6.74
C LEU A 60 10.59 11.33 -7.30
N GLN A 61 11.63 10.70 -6.76
CA GLN A 61 13.00 10.83 -7.27
C GLN A 61 13.11 10.36 -8.72
N GLN A 62 12.42 9.27 -9.07
CA GLN A 62 12.40 8.73 -10.45
C GLN A 62 11.72 9.67 -11.46
N LEU A 63 10.82 10.54 -10.99
CA LEU A 63 10.19 11.56 -11.84
C LEU A 63 11.07 12.79 -12.10
N GLY A 64 12.35 12.76 -11.72
CA GLY A 64 13.23 13.92 -11.85
C GLY A 64 13.03 14.99 -10.79
N GLY A 65 12.44 14.61 -9.66
CA GLY A 65 12.20 15.48 -8.51
C GLY A 65 10.86 16.20 -8.56
N ASN A 66 10.74 17.25 -7.74
CA ASN A 66 9.45 17.96 -7.50
C ASN A 66 8.90 18.72 -8.71
N GLY A 67 9.69 18.92 -9.77
CA GLY A 67 9.26 19.66 -10.97
C GLY A 67 8.17 18.98 -11.80
N ALA A 68 8.10 17.65 -11.76
CA ALA A 68 7.12 16.86 -12.51
C ALA A 68 5.76 16.78 -11.81
N VAL A 69 5.70 17.05 -10.50
CA VAL A 69 4.48 16.96 -9.71
C VAL A 69 4.01 18.34 -9.29
N ARG A 70 2.78 18.66 -9.61
CA ARG A 70 2.13 19.91 -9.20
C ARG A 70 1.22 19.63 -8.01
N TRP A 71 1.66 20.05 -6.84
CA TRP A 71 0.90 19.90 -5.59
C TRP A 71 -0.23 20.93 -5.48
N GLY A 72 -1.22 20.62 -4.65
CA GLY A 72 -2.32 21.53 -4.34
C GLY A 72 -3.29 21.77 -5.51
N HIS A 73 -3.29 20.92 -6.54
CA HIS A 73 -4.21 21.02 -7.67
C HIS A 73 -5.37 20.06 -7.45
N GLN A 74 -6.53 20.58 -7.10
CA GLN A 74 -7.75 19.80 -6.95
C GLN A 74 -8.53 19.83 -8.28
N LEU A 75 -8.67 18.67 -8.92
CA LEU A 75 -9.45 18.54 -10.15
C LEU A 75 -10.94 18.77 -9.86
N THR A 76 -11.57 19.69 -10.60
CA THR A 76 -12.97 20.07 -10.46
C THR A 76 -13.80 19.76 -11.71
N ALA A 77 -13.20 19.80 -12.92
CA ALA A 77 -13.89 19.45 -14.15
C ALA A 77 -12.95 18.85 -15.20
N ILE A 78 -13.51 18.03 -16.05
CA ILE A 78 -12.88 17.47 -17.26
C ILE A 78 -13.83 17.74 -18.42
N ASN A 79 -13.37 18.45 -19.45
CA ASN A 79 -14.13 18.75 -20.65
C ASN A 79 -13.37 18.23 -21.87
N GLN A 80 -14.04 17.46 -22.70
CA GLN A 80 -13.52 17.00 -23.98
C GLN A 80 -14.54 17.33 -25.06
N GLU A 81 -14.15 18.14 -26.03
CA GLU A 81 -14.86 18.29 -27.28
C GLU A 81 -14.38 17.21 -28.25
N HIS A 82 -15.29 16.71 -29.09
CA HIS A 82 -14.98 15.67 -30.07
C HIS A 82 -13.68 15.99 -30.83
N ASP A 83 -12.74 15.05 -30.85
CA ASP A 83 -11.44 15.11 -31.54
C ASP A 83 -10.51 16.25 -31.12
N LYS A 84 -10.70 16.82 -29.94
CA LYS A 84 -9.84 17.85 -29.37
C LYS A 84 -9.17 17.40 -28.08
N GLU A 85 -8.15 18.16 -27.67
CA GLU A 85 -7.47 18.00 -26.40
C GLU A 85 -8.44 18.04 -25.21
N VAL A 86 -8.17 17.22 -24.22
CA VAL A 86 -8.91 17.23 -22.96
C VAL A 86 -8.53 18.47 -22.15
N THR A 87 -9.49 19.26 -21.77
CA THR A 87 -9.30 20.40 -20.87
C THR A 87 -9.64 20.00 -19.44
N LEU A 88 -8.66 20.16 -18.57
CA LEU A 88 -8.78 19.94 -17.13
C LEU A 88 -8.91 21.25 -16.39
N THR A 89 -9.85 21.34 -15.46
CA THR A 89 -10.02 22.49 -14.57
C THR A 89 -9.65 22.10 -13.15
N PHE A 90 -8.82 22.92 -12.53
CA PHE A 90 -8.34 22.71 -11.16
C PHE A 90 -8.66 23.92 -10.29
N GLU A 91 -8.93 23.66 -9.03
CA GLU A 91 -8.85 24.65 -7.97
C GLU A 91 -7.46 24.59 -7.33
N VAL A 92 -6.80 25.74 -7.22
CA VAL A 92 -5.46 25.87 -6.67
C VAL A 92 -5.42 27.09 -5.78
N ASN A 93 -5.40 26.92 -4.47
CA ASN A 93 -5.43 28.02 -3.47
C ASN A 93 -6.60 29.01 -3.71
N GLY A 94 -7.79 28.49 -3.98
CA GLY A 94 -8.99 29.29 -4.26
C GLY A 94 -9.04 29.93 -5.66
N GLN A 95 -8.08 29.66 -6.53
CA GLN A 95 -8.05 30.14 -7.91
C GLN A 95 -8.32 29.01 -8.89
N ILE A 96 -9.03 29.32 -9.96
CA ILE A 96 -9.26 28.37 -11.04
C ILE A 96 -8.08 28.41 -12.01
N LYS A 97 -7.51 27.21 -12.30
CA LYS A 97 -6.48 27.01 -13.32
C LYS A 97 -6.91 25.92 -14.28
N THR A 98 -6.50 26.07 -15.53
CA THR A 98 -6.77 25.07 -16.57
C THR A 98 -5.47 24.48 -17.11
N ALA A 99 -5.54 23.24 -17.56
CA ALA A 99 -4.49 22.58 -18.31
C ALA A 99 -5.11 21.75 -19.45
N LYS A 100 -4.36 21.52 -20.50
CA LYS A 100 -4.75 20.69 -21.64
C LYS A 100 -3.87 19.47 -21.71
N ALA A 101 -4.44 18.36 -22.16
CA ALA A 101 -3.73 17.10 -22.33
C ALA A 101 -4.36 16.27 -23.46
N ASP A 102 -3.53 15.47 -24.15
CA ASP A 102 -3.98 14.49 -25.13
C ASP A 102 -4.54 13.23 -24.46
N LEU A 103 -4.04 12.91 -23.26
CA LEU A 103 -4.45 11.77 -22.45
C LEU A 103 -4.48 12.13 -20.97
N VAL A 104 -5.52 11.67 -20.28
CA VAL A 104 -5.68 11.82 -18.84
C VAL A 104 -5.79 10.44 -18.18
N VAL A 105 -4.96 10.20 -17.17
CA VAL A 105 -5.00 8.98 -16.36
C VAL A 105 -5.44 9.30 -14.95
N GLY A 106 -6.62 8.81 -14.57
CA GLY A 106 -7.15 8.95 -13.21
C GLY A 106 -6.52 7.93 -12.27
N ALA A 107 -5.54 8.37 -11.47
CA ALA A 107 -4.87 7.58 -10.43
C ALA A 107 -5.08 8.18 -9.03
N ASP A 108 -6.22 8.82 -8.81
CA ASP A 108 -6.57 9.67 -7.67
C ASP A 108 -7.31 8.91 -6.53
N GLY A 109 -7.22 7.57 -6.54
CA GLY A 109 -7.57 6.70 -5.42
C GLY A 109 -9.07 6.47 -5.21
N ILE A 110 -9.43 6.05 -4.00
CA ILE A 110 -10.79 5.61 -3.69
C ILE A 110 -11.83 6.73 -3.83
N ARG A 111 -11.46 7.97 -3.57
CA ARG A 111 -12.32 9.15 -3.73
C ARG A 111 -12.10 9.88 -5.06
N SER A 112 -11.75 9.14 -6.10
CA SER A 112 -11.40 9.64 -7.42
C SER A 112 -12.40 10.66 -7.97
N ALA A 113 -11.93 11.87 -8.23
CA ALA A 113 -12.68 12.90 -8.93
C ALA A 113 -12.85 12.55 -10.41
N VAL A 114 -11.82 11.96 -11.04
CA VAL A 114 -11.86 11.50 -12.43
C VAL A 114 -12.97 10.48 -12.62
N ARG A 115 -13.07 9.47 -11.74
CA ARG A 115 -14.12 8.45 -11.80
C ARG A 115 -15.51 9.06 -11.66
N LYS A 116 -15.71 9.99 -10.71
CA LYS A 116 -16.99 10.66 -10.52
C LYS A 116 -17.41 11.47 -11.73
N ILE A 117 -16.48 12.19 -12.35
CA ILE A 117 -16.76 13.04 -13.51
C ILE A 117 -17.07 12.20 -14.77
N ILE A 118 -16.27 11.15 -15.02
CA ILE A 118 -16.36 10.37 -16.27
C ILE A 118 -17.46 9.30 -16.20
N ILE A 119 -17.60 8.61 -15.07
CA ILE A 119 -18.51 7.45 -14.93
C ILE A 119 -19.80 7.85 -14.23
N GLY A 120 -19.73 8.80 -13.32
CA GLY A 120 -20.84 9.20 -12.45
C GLY A 120 -20.79 8.55 -11.07
N GLU A 121 -21.17 9.30 -10.07
CA GLU A 121 -21.14 8.85 -8.67
C GLU A 121 -22.20 7.78 -8.39
N GLU A 122 -23.34 7.85 -9.09
CA GLU A 122 -24.44 6.88 -8.97
C GLU A 122 -24.08 5.49 -9.49
N ILE A 123 -23.24 5.43 -10.53
CA ILE A 123 -22.79 4.15 -11.14
C ILE A 123 -21.72 3.49 -10.29
N THR A 124 -20.85 4.28 -9.63
CA THR A 124 -19.75 3.80 -8.83
C THR A 124 -19.75 4.37 -7.41
N PRO A 125 -20.82 4.14 -6.62
CA PRO A 125 -20.90 4.67 -5.27
C PRO A 125 -19.83 4.05 -4.37
N LEU A 126 -19.32 4.83 -3.44
CA LEU A 126 -18.50 4.29 -2.36
C LEU A 126 -19.41 3.46 -1.43
N ARG A 127 -18.95 2.26 -1.12
CA ARG A 127 -19.66 1.38 -0.17
C ARG A 127 -18.81 1.22 1.09
N TYR A 128 -19.44 1.42 2.22
CA TYR A 128 -18.85 1.07 3.50
C TYR A 128 -18.84 -0.46 3.67
N LEU A 129 -17.72 -1.01 4.10
CA LEU A 129 -17.53 -2.46 4.23
C LEU A 129 -17.86 -2.97 5.63
N ASP A 130 -18.47 -2.16 6.49
CA ASP A 130 -18.76 -2.46 7.91
C ASP A 130 -17.49 -2.92 8.67
N CYS A 131 -16.36 -2.30 8.34
CA CYS A 131 -15.08 -2.63 8.93
C CYS A 131 -14.37 -1.35 9.37
N VAL A 132 -13.89 -1.35 10.61
CA VAL A 132 -13.00 -0.32 11.15
C VAL A 132 -11.61 -0.91 11.24
N VAL A 133 -10.63 -0.22 10.67
CA VAL A 133 -9.22 -0.62 10.72
C VAL A 133 -8.47 0.35 11.61
N ILE A 134 -7.84 -0.19 12.66
CA ILE A 134 -6.95 0.54 13.56
C ILE A 134 -5.53 0.10 13.25
N LEU A 135 -4.63 1.05 13.07
CA LEU A 135 -3.24 0.81 12.71
C LEU A 135 -2.32 1.39 13.79
N GLY A 136 -1.25 0.67 14.09
CA GLY A 136 -0.21 1.17 14.99
C GLY A 136 1.16 0.61 14.64
N ILE A 137 2.19 1.33 15.10
CA ILE A 137 3.59 0.88 15.05
C ILE A 137 4.05 0.78 16.50
N CYS A 138 4.65 -0.35 16.84
CA CYS A 138 5.17 -0.62 18.18
C CYS A 138 6.65 -0.95 18.09
N PRO A 139 7.53 -0.25 18.82
CA PRO A 139 8.92 -0.63 18.92
C PRO A 139 9.05 -1.94 19.69
N LEU A 140 9.90 -2.88 19.25
CA LEU A 140 10.13 -4.15 19.91
C LEU A 140 10.64 -3.98 21.36
N SER A 141 11.33 -2.87 21.62
CA SER A 141 11.76 -2.52 22.97
C SER A 141 10.62 -2.28 23.97
N ALA A 142 9.43 -1.96 23.49
CA ALA A 142 8.23 -1.83 24.34
C ALA A 142 7.59 -3.19 24.68
N LEU A 143 8.06 -4.28 24.07
CA LEU A 143 7.55 -5.65 24.22
C LEU A 143 8.56 -6.54 24.96
N GLN A 144 9.43 -5.98 25.82
CA GLN A 144 10.51 -6.71 26.49
C GLN A 144 10.02 -7.88 27.34
N ASP A 145 8.82 -7.78 27.88
CA ASP A 145 8.19 -8.83 28.69
C ASP A 145 7.45 -9.89 27.84
N VAL A 146 7.47 -9.76 26.52
CA VAL A 146 6.79 -10.68 25.60
C VAL A 146 7.84 -11.51 24.84
N GLU A 147 8.07 -12.72 25.31
CA GLU A 147 8.88 -13.68 24.56
C GLU A 147 8.03 -14.38 23.51
N SER A 148 8.29 -14.08 22.24
CA SER A 148 7.59 -14.74 21.13
C SER A 148 8.53 -14.94 19.94
N PRO A 149 8.63 -16.17 19.41
CA PRO A 149 9.40 -16.44 18.19
C PRO A 149 8.80 -15.80 16.93
N LEU A 150 7.63 -15.17 17.05
CA LEU A 150 6.97 -14.46 15.96
C LEU A 150 7.46 -13.01 15.84
N LEU A 151 8.16 -12.50 16.85
CA LEU A 151 8.74 -11.14 16.88
C LEU A 151 10.19 -11.14 16.39
N ASP A 152 10.49 -11.89 15.36
CA ASP A 152 11.81 -12.11 14.78
C ASP A 152 12.18 -11.17 13.65
N SER A 153 11.44 -10.07 13.47
CA SER A 153 11.59 -9.09 12.37
C SER A 153 11.54 -9.69 10.95
N ALA A 154 11.09 -10.93 10.81
CA ALA A 154 10.98 -11.64 9.54
C ALA A 154 9.67 -12.41 9.37
N THR A 155 8.88 -12.53 10.44
CA THR A 155 7.61 -13.25 10.45
C THR A 155 6.44 -12.25 10.37
N VAL A 156 5.54 -12.50 9.43
CA VAL A 156 4.20 -11.91 9.36
C VAL A 156 3.22 -12.89 9.94
N PHE A 157 2.34 -12.46 10.81
CA PHE A 157 1.32 -13.34 11.35
C PHE A 157 0.00 -12.64 11.57
N GLN A 158 -1.06 -13.40 11.55
CA GLN A 158 -2.40 -12.93 11.84
C GLN A 158 -3.18 -13.94 12.66
N THR A 159 -4.07 -13.41 13.48
CA THR A 159 -5.07 -14.18 14.21
C THR A 159 -6.46 -13.65 13.85
N ALA A 160 -7.38 -14.54 13.54
CA ALA A 160 -8.75 -14.18 13.17
C ALA A 160 -9.76 -15.12 13.82
N ASN A 161 -10.92 -14.58 14.18
CA ASN A 161 -12.04 -15.33 14.76
C ASN A 161 -13.33 -15.29 13.91
N GLY A 162 -13.23 -14.74 12.68
CA GLY A 162 -14.36 -14.55 11.78
C GLY A 162 -14.98 -13.15 11.81
N ASN A 163 -14.90 -12.43 12.94
CA ASN A 163 -15.41 -11.06 13.09
C ASN A 163 -14.29 -10.04 13.22
N GLU A 164 -13.19 -10.44 13.82
CA GLU A 164 -12.05 -9.60 14.13
C GLU A 164 -10.77 -10.24 13.61
N ARG A 165 -9.81 -9.42 13.27
CA ARG A 165 -8.49 -9.87 12.83
C ARG A 165 -7.42 -8.95 13.39
N ILE A 166 -6.39 -9.54 13.97
CA ILE A 166 -5.13 -8.86 14.26
C ILE A 166 -4.10 -9.35 13.24
N TYR A 167 -3.47 -8.41 12.56
CA TYR A 167 -2.41 -8.66 11.60
C TYR A 167 -1.15 -7.93 12.05
N ILE A 168 -0.04 -8.64 12.16
CA ILE A 168 1.24 -8.10 12.61
C ILE A 168 2.30 -8.40 11.57
N MET A 169 3.11 -7.41 11.24
CA MET A 169 4.21 -7.53 10.31
C MET A 169 5.42 -6.71 10.75
N PRO A 170 6.64 -7.10 10.38
CA PRO A 170 7.81 -6.28 10.57
C PRO A 170 7.63 -4.94 9.87
N TYR A 171 7.89 -3.84 10.58
CA TYR A 171 7.90 -2.49 10.01
C TYR A 171 9.33 -2.08 9.62
N ASP A 172 10.25 -2.30 10.54
CA ASP A 172 11.70 -2.22 10.38
C ASP A 172 12.39 -3.28 11.24
N ALA A 173 13.71 -3.21 11.39
CA ALA A 173 14.48 -4.19 12.19
C ALA A 173 14.12 -4.17 13.70
N ASN A 174 13.55 -3.06 14.19
CA ASN A 174 13.33 -2.81 15.62
C ASN A 174 11.87 -2.54 15.97
N SER A 175 10.96 -2.60 15.00
CA SER A 175 9.54 -2.31 15.23
C SER A 175 8.63 -3.17 14.37
N VAL A 176 7.41 -3.35 14.87
CA VAL A 176 6.33 -4.06 14.18
C VAL A 176 5.17 -3.11 13.91
N MET A 177 4.52 -3.29 12.78
CA MET A 177 3.24 -2.69 12.47
C MET A 177 2.14 -3.69 12.78
N TRP A 178 1.06 -3.22 13.37
CA TRP A 178 -0.14 -4.02 13.63
C TRP A 178 -1.40 -3.32 13.10
N GLN A 179 -2.38 -4.10 12.77
CA GLN A 179 -3.70 -3.63 12.38
C GLN A 179 -4.79 -4.61 12.81
#